data_157290a53271e4da418d9237517965e3
#
_entry.id   157290a53271e4da418d9237517965e3
#
_cell.length_a   1.000
_cell.length_b   1.000
_cell.length_c   1.000
_cell.angle_alpha   90.00
_cell.angle_beta   90.00
_cell.angle_gamma   90.00
#
_symmetry.space_group_name_H-M   'P 1'
#
loop_
_entity.id
_entity.type
_entity.pdbx_description
1 polymer ?
#
loop_
_entity_poly.entity_id
_entity_poly.type
_entity_poly.pdbx_seq_one_letter_code
_entity_poly.pdbx_strand_id
1 'polypeptide(L)'
;MIRIEHLSKVFRTEEVETTALNDVSLHVKQGEFVAIMGPSGCGKSTLLNIIGLLDNPTSGNYYFNGQEVGHLKEKQRTQVRKGNIGFVFQSFNLIDELNIYENVELPLIYLKKKASEKKELVTSILDRMNISHRVKHFPQQLSGGQQQRVAIARAVVAGPKLILADEPTGNLDSKNGAE
;
A
#
# COMPACT_ATOMS: atom_id res chain seq x y z
N MET A 1 6.69 -15.84 0.06
CA MET A 1 5.53 -15.08 -0.42
C MET A 1 5.92 -14.15 -1.58
N ILE A 2 6.97 -13.37 -1.44
CA ILE A 2 7.57 -12.53 -2.48
C ILE A 2 8.92 -13.11 -2.87
N ARG A 3 9.21 -13.22 -4.18
CA ARG A 3 10.52 -13.57 -4.72
C ARG A 3 10.82 -12.66 -5.91
N ILE A 4 11.88 -11.90 -5.81
CA ILE A 4 12.39 -10.98 -6.81
C ILE A 4 13.78 -11.47 -7.21
N GLU A 5 14.06 -11.56 -8.51
CA GLU A 5 15.32 -12.03 -9.05
C GLU A 5 15.82 -11.08 -10.13
N HIS A 6 17.01 -10.51 -9.90
CA HIS A 6 17.72 -9.64 -10.85
C HIS A 6 16.85 -8.49 -11.39
N LEU A 7 16.02 -7.88 -10.52
CA LEU A 7 15.05 -6.87 -10.91
C LEU A 7 15.74 -5.53 -11.13
N SER A 8 15.49 -4.94 -12.29
CA SER A 8 15.96 -3.60 -12.63
C SER A 8 14.81 -2.72 -13.11
N LYS A 9 14.91 -1.43 -12.81
CA LYS A 9 13.97 -0.40 -13.27
C LYS A 9 14.73 0.78 -13.81
N VAL A 10 14.48 1.09 -15.09
CA VAL A 10 15.02 2.24 -15.79
C VAL A 10 13.87 3.12 -16.28
N PHE A 11 13.90 4.39 -15.91
CA PHE A 11 13.03 5.41 -16.46
C PHE A 11 13.73 6.11 -17.61
N ARG A 12 13.04 6.24 -18.74
CA ARG A 12 13.56 6.89 -19.94
C ARG A 12 12.67 8.04 -20.33
N THR A 13 13.27 9.19 -20.51
CA THR A 13 12.69 10.35 -21.20
C THR A 13 13.45 10.52 -22.51
N GLU A 14 13.05 11.49 -23.34
CA GLU A 14 13.75 11.77 -24.62
C GLU A 14 15.21 12.18 -24.41
N GLU A 15 15.55 12.79 -23.26
CA GLU A 15 16.87 13.35 -22.99
C GLU A 15 17.67 12.62 -21.91
N VAL A 16 17.00 11.88 -21.01
CA VAL A 16 17.64 11.30 -19.82
C VAL A 16 17.19 9.87 -19.57
N GLU A 17 18.15 9.03 -19.24
CA GLU A 17 17.92 7.69 -18.72
C GLU A 17 18.34 7.63 -17.25
N THR A 18 17.42 7.24 -16.37
CA THR A 18 17.65 7.13 -14.93
C THR A 18 17.43 5.69 -14.48
N THR A 19 18.48 5.04 -14.00
CA THR A 19 18.37 3.71 -13.36
C THR A 19 17.94 3.88 -11.91
N ALA A 20 16.69 3.55 -11.61
CA ALA A 20 16.14 3.63 -10.26
C ALA A 20 16.39 2.36 -9.43
N LEU A 21 16.43 1.20 -10.08
CA LEU A 21 16.79 -0.09 -9.47
C LEU A 21 17.76 -0.82 -10.40
N ASN A 22 18.81 -1.39 -9.83
CA ASN A 22 19.83 -2.13 -10.57
C ASN A 22 20.09 -3.49 -9.90
N ASP A 23 19.70 -4.57 -10.56
CA ASP A 23 19.96 -5.96 -10.16
C ASP A 23 19.54 -6.30 -8.72
N VAL A 24 18.32 -5.92 -8.33
CA VAL A 24 17.80 -6.18 -6.98
C VAL A 24 17.24 -7.57 -6.89
N SER A 25 17.69 -8.35 -5.91
CA SER A 25 17.12 -9.66 -5.57
C SER A 25 16.65 -9.66 -4.12
N LEU A 26 15.42 -10.16 -3.87
CA LEU A 26 14.79 -10.15 -2.56
C LEU A 26 13.88 -11.38 -2.41
N HIS A 27 13.91 -11.99 -1.24
CA HIS A 27 12.97 -13.05 -0.88
C HIS A 27 12.33 -12.75 0.47
N VAL A 28 10.99 -12.64 0.50
CA VAL A 28 10.20 -12.43 1.71
C VAL A 28 9.23 -13.59 1.89
N LYS A 29 9.30 -14.25 3.05
CA LYS A 29 8.40 -15.34 3.41
C LYS A 29 7.08 -14.79 3.96
N GLN A 30 6.08 -15.65 4.07
CA GLN A 30 4.84 -15.30 4.72
C GLN A 30 5.08 -15.06 6.23
N GLY A 31 4.49 -13.99 6.76
CA GLY A 31 4.62 -13.59 8.15
C GLY A 31 5.91 -12.83 8.50
N GLU A 32 6.81 -12.60 7.53
CA GLU A 32 7.97 -11.76 7.75
C GLU A 32 7.61 -10.27 7.76
N PHE A 33 8.28 -9.54 8.65
CA PHE A 33 8.35 -8.08 8.65
C PHE A 33 9.72 -7.66 8.10
N VAL A 34 9.73 -6.86 7.04
CA VAL A 34 10.94 -6.41 6.36
C VAL A 34 10.96 -4.88 6.30
N ALA A 35 12.06 -4.26 6.76
CA ALA A 35 12.32 -2.85 6.60
C ALA A 35 13.35 -2.60 5.49
N ILE A 36 13.00 -1.76 4.52
CA ILE A 36 13.89 -1.33 3.44
C ILE A 36 14.42 0.06 3.79
N MET A 37 15.72 0.15 4.04
CA MET A 37 16.37 1.38 4.46
C MET A 37 17.35 1.87 3.39
N GLY A 38 17.58 3.18 3.36
CA GLY A 38 18.53 3.82 2.44
C GLY A 38 18.27 5.32 2.30
N PRO A 39 19.19 6.08 1.71
CA PRO A 39 19.07 7.52 1.52
C PRO A 39 17.87 7.88 0.63
N SER A 40 17.45 9.16 0.65
CA SER A 40 16.44 9.66 -0.27
C SER A 40 16.88 9.45 -1.72
N GLY A 41 15.95 9.07 -2.60
CA GLY A 41 16.22 8.85 -4.02
C GLY A 41 16.88 7.52 -4.39
N CYS A 42 17.20 6.63 -3.42
CA CYS A 42 17.84 5.33 -3.73
C CYS A 42 16.89 4.24 -4.28
N GLY A 43 15.64 4.58 -4.64
CA GLY A 43 14.71 3.66 -5.29
C GLY A 43 13.75 2.91 -4.36
N LYS A 44 13.66 3.20 -3.06
CA LYS A 44 12.76 2.53 -2.11
C LYS A 44 11.30 2.53 -2.57
N SER A 45 10.75 3.70 -2.84
CA SER A 45 9.36 3.85 -3.32
C SER A 45 9.15 3.20 -4.69
N THR A 46 10.17 3.23 -5.57
CA THR A 46 10.13 2.52 -6.85
C THR A 46 10.01 1.00 -6.64
N LEU A 47 10.81 0.45 -5.72
CA LEU A 47 10.73 -0.97 -5.39
C LEU A 47 9.36 -1.32 -4.76
N LEU A 48 8.87 -0.51 -3.83
CA LEU A 48 7.53 -0.70 -3.23
C LEU A 48 6.41 -0.63 -4.27
N ASN A 49 6.49 0.28 -5.24
CA ASN A 49 5.52 0.37 -6.33
C ASN A 49 5.50 -0.88 -7.22
N ILE A 50 6.67 -1.45 -7.50
CA ILE A 50 6.76 -2.70 -8.28
C ILE A 50 6.23 -3.88 -7.44
N ILE A 51 6.65 -4.01 -6.18
CA ILE A 51 6.14 -5.05 -5.26
C ILE A 51 4.63 -4.93 -5.12
N GLY A 52 4.12 -3.71 -5.05
CA GLY A 52 2.69 -3.42 -4.96
C GLY A 52 1.93 -3.55 -6.27
N LEU A 53 2.59 -3.93 -7.36
CA LEU A 53 1.98 -4.06 -8.70
C LEU A 53 1.37 -2.75 -9.21
N LEU A 54 1.89 -1.61 -8.78
CA LEU A 54 1.54 -0.29 -9.32
C LEU A 54 2.36 0.03 -10.58
N ASP A 55 3.56 -0.53 -10.67
CA ASP A 55 4.45 -0.39 -11.83
C ASP A 55 5.07 -1.74 -12.21
N ASN A 56 5.68 -1.83 -13.39
CA ASN A 56 6.42 -3.00 -13.85
C ASN A 56 7.93 -2.76 -13.76
N PRO A 57 8.74 -3.81 -13.53
CA PRO A 57 10.17 -3.74 -13.74
C PRO A 57 10.49 -3.57 -15.24
N THR A 58 11.68 -3.07 -15.55
CA THR A 58 12.22 -3.05 -16.91
C THR A 58 12.77 -4.43 -17.29
N SER A 59 13.39 -5.13 -16.32
CA SER A 59 13.90 -6.49 -16.49
C SER A 59 13.93 -7.21 -15.15
N GLY A 60 14.21 -8.52 -15.18
CA GLY A 60 14.19 -9.41 -14.03
C GLY A 60 12.81 -10.02 -13.81
N ASN A 61 12.69 -10.85 -12.77
CA ASN A 61 11.48 -11.59 -12.47
C ASN A 61 10.91 -11.21 -11.10
N TYR A 62 9.58 -11.15 -11.01
CA TYR A 62 8.87 -10.95 -9.76
C TYR A 62 7.77 -11.99 -9.59
N TYR A 63 7.85 -12.76 -8.51
CA TYR A 63 6.85 -13.77 -8.14
C TYR A 63 6.11 -13.35 -6.87
N PHE A 64 4.80 -13.36 -6.93
CA PHE A 64 3.90 -13.16 -5.79
C PHE A 64 3.08 -14.42 -5.55
N ASN A 65 3.21 -15.04 -4.37
CA ASN A 65 2.59 -16.32 -4.03
C ASN A 65 2.85 -17.44 -5.08
N GLY A 66 4.04 -17.50 -5.64
CA GLY A 66 4.44 -18.49 -6.64
C GLY A 66 4.02 -18.19 -8.07
N GLN A 67 3.22 -17.14 -8.30
CA GLN A 67 2.84 -16.70 -9.64
C GLN A 67 3.80 -15.62 -10.13
N GLU A 68 4.31 -15.73 -11.36
CA GLU A 68 5.06 -14.65 -12.01
C GLU A 68 4.13 -13.48 -12.30
N VAL A 69 4.50 -12.27 -11.85
CA VAL A 69 3.66 -11.07 -11.93
C VAL A 69 4.38 -9.83 -12.45
N GLY A 70 5.69 -9.91 -12.69
CA GLY A 70 6.52 -8.76 -13.09
C GLY A 70 6.15 -8.17 -14.46
N HIS A 71 5.62 -9.00 -15.37
CA HIS A 71 5.31 -8.58 -16.74
C HIS A 71 3.81 -8.57 -17.05
N LEU A 72 2.96 -8.57 -16.03
CA LEU A 72 1.51 -8.50 -16.20
C LEU A 72 1.08 -7.15 -16.79
N LYS A 73 0.03 -7.19 -17.65
CA LYS A 73 -0.66 -5.98 -18.11
C LYS A 73 -1.44 -5.35 -16.96
N GLU A 74 -1.72 -4.04 -17.04
CA GLU A 74 -2.39 -3.28 -15.98
C GLU A 74 -3.68 -3.94 -15.45
N LYS A 75 -4.55 -4.43 -16.34
CA LYS A 75 -5.78 -5.14 -15.94
C LYS A 75 -5.49 -6.39 -15.11
N GLN A 76 -4.45 -7.13 -15.41
CA GLN A 76 -4.05 -8.34 -14.69
C GLN A 76 -3.42 -7.97 -13.33
N ARG A 77 -2.53 -6.96 -13.30
CA ARG A 77 -1.96 -6.42 -12.04
C ARG A 77 -3.05 -5.98 -11.08
N THR A 78 -4.05 -5.24 -11.58
CA THR A 78 -5.21 -4.81 -10.79
C THR A 78 -5.97 -6.00 -10.19
N GLN A 79 -6.14 -7.11 -10.93
CA GLN A 79 -6.80 -8.30 -10.39
C GLN A 79 -5.96 -8.98 -9.30
N VAL A 80 -4.64 -9.07 -9.46
CA VAL A 80 -3.74 -9.65 -8.44
C VAL A 80 -3.70 -8.75 -7.20
N ARG A 81 -3.61 -7.42 -7.38
CA ARG A 81 -3.55 -6.42 -6.29
C ARG A 81 -4.81 -6.44 -5.43
N LYS A 82 -5.96 -6.59 -6.07
CA LYS A 82 -7.29 -6.49 -5.46
C LYS A 82 -7.48 -7.52 -4.34
N GLY A 83 -7.64 -7.04 -3.11
CA GLY A 83 -7.83 -7.87 -1.92
C GLY A 83 -6.59 -8.61 -1.43
N ASN A 84 -5.47 -8.53 -2.15
CA ASN A 84 -4.23 -9.18 -1.77
C ASN A 84 -3.17 -8.21 -1.23
N ILE A 85 -3.20 -6.95 -1.65
CA ILE A 85 -2.19 -5.95 -1.30
C ILE A 85 -2.86 -4.72 -0.71
N GLY A 86 -2.45 -4.32 0.49
CA GLY A 86 -2.82 -3.08 1.15
C GLY A 86 -1.66 -2.09 1.10
N PHE A 87 -1.98 -0.81 0.88
CA PHE A 87 -1.00 0.28 0.84
C PHE A 87 -1.24 1.30 1.93
N VAL A 88 -0.16 1.67 2.63
CA VAL A 88 -0.08 2.80 3.53
C VAL A 88 0.91 3.79 2.93
N PHE A 89 0.44 4.94 2.48
CA PHE A 89 1.25 5.98 1.85
C PHE A 89 1.68 7.05 2.86
N GLN A 90 2.80 7.68 2.63
CA GLN A 90 3.31 8.79 3.42
C GLN A 90 2.30 9.95 3.51
N SER A 91 1.62 10.30 2.43
CA SER A 91 0.62 11.38 2.36
C SER A 91 -0.79 10.93 2.68
N PHE A 92 -0.97 9.75 3.33
CA PHE A 92 -2.25 9.12 3.67
C PHE A 92 -3.13 8.77 2.46
N ASN A 93 -3.16 9.61 1.42
CA ASN A 93 -3.95 9.47 0.20
C ASN A 93 -5.43 9.15 0.48
N LEU A 94 -6.01 9.84 1.48
CA LEU A 94 -7.44 9.80 1.73
C LEU A 94 -8.16 10.64 0.69
N ILE A 95 -9.38 10.25 0.36
CA ILE A 95 -10.25 11.00 -0.55
C ILE A 95 -11.01 12.03 0.26
N ASP A 96 -10.78 13.31 0.00
CA ASP A 96 -11.26 14.43 0.79
C ASP A 96 -12.80 14.60 0.76
N GLU A 97 -13.43 14.17 -0.33
CA GLU A 97 -14.88 14.20 -0.53
C GLU A 97 -15.61 13.03 0.16
N LEU A 98 -14.88 12.05 0.67
CA LEU A 98 -15.41 10.91 1.38
C LEU A 98 -15.17 11.04 2.89
N ASN A 99 -16.17 10.70 3.70
CA ASN A 99 -15.98 10.59 5.14
C ASN A 99 -15.08 9.39 5.49
N ILE A 100 -14.77 9.23 6.78
CA ILE A 100 -13.85 8.19 7.25
C ILE A 100 -14.38 6.78 6.97
N TYR A 101 -15.69 6.55 7.19
CA TYR A 101 -16.31 5.27 6.89
C TYR A 101 -16.14 4.92 5.40
N GLU A 102 -16.50 5.86 4.54
CA GLU A 102 -16.44 5.69 3.08
C GLU A 102 -15.02 5.46 2.57
N ASN A 103 -14.02 6.19 3.10
CA ASN A 103 -12.61 5.96 2.78
C ASN A 103 -12.18 4.52 3.11
N VAL A 104 -12.56 4.00 4.28
CA VAL A 104 -12.20 2.64 4.71
C VAL A 104 -13.01 1.58 3.95
N GLU A 105 -14.24 1.87 3.54
CA GLU A 105 -15.11 0.95 2.79
C GLU A 105 -14.62 0.68 1.36
N LEU A 106 -13.88 1.62 0.74
CA LEU A 106 -13.49 1.57 -0.69
C LEU A 106 -12.95 0.22 -1.16
N PRO A 107 -11.96 -0.42 -0.49
CA PRO A 107 -11.44 -1.72 -0.92
C PRO A 107 -12.51 -2.81 -0.97
N LEU A 108 -13.48 -2.77 -0.06
CA LEU A 108 -14.56 -3.74 0.03
C LEU A 108 -15.61 -3.56 -1.07
N ILE A 109 -15.82 -2.32 -1.56
CA ILE A 109 -16.66 -2.03 -2.71
C ILE A 109 -16.08 -2.70 -3.96
N TYR A 110 -14.77 -2.54 -4.19
CA TYR A 110 -14.09 -3.20 -5.31
C TYR A 110 -14.13 -4.72 -5.22
N LEU A 111 -14.17 -5.28 -4.00
CA LEU A 111 -14.34 -6.72 -3.75
C LEU A 111 -15.79 -7.20 -3.91
N LYS A 112 -16.73 -6.29 -4.17
CA LYS A 112 -18.17 -6.58 -4.31
C LYS A 112 -18.77 -7.27 -3.08
N LYS A 113 -18.27 -6.94 -1.88
CA LYS A 113 -18.78 -7.43 -0.61
C LYS A 113 -20.22 -6.98 -0.36
N LYS A 114 -21.03 -7.81 0.32
CA LYS A 114 -22.41 -7.46 0.69
C LYS A 114 -22.41 -6.27 1.68
N ALA A 115 -23.48 -5.48 1.68
CA ALA A 115 -23.59 -4.29 2.52
C ALA A 115 -23.44 -4.60 4.01
N SER A 116 -24.02 -5.69 4.51
CA SER A 116 -23.91 -6.13 5.90
C SER A 116 -22.45 -6.48 6.26
N GLU A 117 -21.75 -7.23 5.41
CA GLU A 117 -20.35 -7.62 5.59
C GLU A 117 -19.42 -6.40 5.57
N LYS A 118 -19.64 -5.45 4.65
CA LYS A 118 -18.89 -4.20 4.59
C LYS A 118 -19.02 -3.42 5.89
N LYS A 119 -20.26 -3.25 6.37
CA LYS A 119 -20.53 -2.53 7.62
C LYS A 119 -19.82 -3.17 8.82
N GLU A 120 -19.87 -4.49 8.94
CA GLU A 120 -19.22 -5.23 10.02
C GLU A 120 -17.69 -5.04 9.99
N LEU A 121 -17.07 -5.26 8.83
CA LEU A 121 -15.62 -5.15 8.66
C LEU A 121 -15.12 -3.72 8.92
N VAL A 122 -15.81 -2.71 8.36
CA VAL A 122 -15.43 -1.30 8.55
C VAL A 122 -15.58 -0.88 10.00
N THR A 123 -16.69 -1.23 10.66
CA THR A 123 -16.88 -0.89 12.08
C THR A 123 -15.81 -1.54 12.94
N SER A 124 -15.58 -2.84 12.76
CA SER A 124 -14.57 -3.58 13.54
C SER A 124 -13.16 -2.99 13.37
N ILE A 125 -12.75 -2.64 12.15
CA ILE A 125 -11.40 -2.09 11.97
C ILE A 125 -11.26 -0.67 12.50
N LEU A 126 -12.29 0.18 12.39
CA LEU A 126 -12.30 1.52 12.97
C LEU A 126 -12.23 1.50 14.50
N ASP A 127 -12.91 0.55 15.13
CA ASP A 127 -12.83 0.34 16.58
C ASP A 127 -11.43 -0.10 17.00
N ARG A 128 -10.82 -1.04 16.28
CA ARG A 128 -9.43 -1.49 16.53
C ARG A 128 -8.41 -0.37 16.38
N MET A 129 -8.65 0.58 15.46
CA MET A 129 -7.80 1.75 15.25
C MET A 129 -8.15 2.92 16.18
N ASN A 130 -9.10 2.72 17.12
CA ASN A 130 -9.55 3.74 18.07
C ASN A 130 -9.96 5.06 17.38
N ILE A 131 -10.70 4.96 16.25
CA ILE A 131 -11.13 6.11 15.44
C ILE A 131 -12.64 6.10 15.12
N SER A 132 -13.40 5.13 15.62
CA SER A 132 -14.85 4.98 15.38
C SER A 132 -15.67 6.20 15.78
N HIS A 133 -15.22 6.96 16.80
CA HIS A 133 -15.85 8.22 17.21
C HIS A 133 -15.78 9.33 16.14
N ARG A 134 -14.98 9.17 15.11
CA ARG A 134 -14.81 10.10 13.98
C ARG A 134 -15.40 9.60 12.66
N VAL A 135 -16.16 8.53 12.67
CA VAL A 135 -16.64 7.81 11.46
C VAL A 135 -17.33 8.69 10.42
N LYS A 136 -18.03 9.75 10.83
CA LYS A 136 -18.73 10.71 9.94
C LYS A 136 -17.90 11.95 9.58
N HIS A 137 -16.68 12.08 10.11
CA HIS A 137 -15.82 13.21 9.82
C HIS A 137 -15.13 13.01 8.45
N PHE A 138 -14.67 14.11 7.87
CA PHE A 138 -13.88 14.14 6.64
C PHE A 138 -12.38 14.25 6.97
N PRO A 139 -11.49 13.85 6.04
CA PRO A 139 -10.04 13.87 6.28
C PRO A 139 -9.50 15.19 6.82
N GLN A 140 -9.97 16.35 6.29
CA GLN A 140 -9.52 17.67 6.69
C GLN A 140 -9.87 18.03 8.16
N GLN A 141 -10.78 17.29 8.78
CA GLN A 141 -11.20 17.49 10.17
C GLN A 141 -10.39 16.66 11.17
N LEU A 142 -9.39 15.91 10.69
CA LEU A 142 -8.57 15.00 11.48
C LEU A 142 -7.14 15.51 11.63
N SER A 143 -6.52 15.19 12.78
CA SER A 143 -5.07 15.33 12.93
C SER A 143 -4.32 14.36 12.01
N GLY A 144 -3.03 14.62 11.74
CA GLY A 144 -2.19 13.71 10.92
C GLY A 144 -2.17 12.28 11.45
N GLY A 145 -2.04 12.09 12.77
CA GLY A 145 -2.09 10.74 13.37
C GLY A 145 -3.45 10.06 13.22
N GLN A 146 -4.55 10.82 13.26
CA GLN A 146 -5.89 10.27 12.98
C GLN A 146 -6.04 9.89 11.51
N GLN A 147 -5.56 10.73 10.57
CA GLN A 147 -5.56 10.40 9.14
C GLN A 147 -4.74 9.14 8.85
N GLN A 148 -3.59 8.98 9.52
CA GLN A 148 -2.74 7.79 9.39
C GLN A 148 -3.48 6.54 9.86
N ARG A 149 -4.17 6.58 11.02
CA ARG A 149 -4.98 5.44 11.49
C ARG A 149 -6.07 5.06 10.49
N VAL A 150 -6.70 6.03 9.84
CA VAL A 150 -7.69 5.78 8.77
C VAL A 150 -7.03 5.16 7.54
N ALA A 151 -5.86 5.64 7.12
CA ALA A 151 -5.11 5.07 6.01
C ALA A 151 -4.69 3.62 6.27
N ILE A 152 -4.26 3.32 7.50
CA ILE A 152 -3.96 1.95 7.94
C ILE A 152 -5.25 1.10 7.94
N ALA A 153 -6.35 1.60 8.52
CA ALA A 153 -7.64 0.90 8.51
C ALA A 153 -8.06 0.53 7.09
N ARG A 154 -7.98 1.47 6.15
CA ARG A 154 -8.27 1.25 4.73
C ARG A 154 -7.36 0.18 4.11
N ALA A 155 -6.07 0.20 4.44
CA ALA A 155 -5.12 -0.77 3.90
C ALA A 155 -5.40 -2.21 4.36
N VAL A 156 -5.88 -2.40 5.60
CA VAL A 156 -6.03 -3.73 6.21
C VAL A 156 -7.45 -4.28 6.20
N VAL A 157 -8.48 -3.46 5.95
CA VAL A 157 -9.91 -3.83 6.05
C VAL A 157 -10.29 -5.03 5.17
N ALA A 158 -9.62 -5.18 4.03
CA ALA A 158 -9.84 -6.29 3.10
C ALA A 158 -9.16 -7.61 3.50
N GLY A 159 -8.37 -7.63 4.59
CA GLY A 159 -7.57 -8.78 5.00
C GLY A 159 -6.47 -9.13 3.99
N PRO A 160 -5.64 -8.17 3.52
CA PRO A 160 -4.65 -8.42 2.49
C PRO A 160 -3.57 -9.39 2.97
N LYS A 161 -2.92 -10.07 2.01
CA LYS A 161 -1.79 -10.98 2.28
C LYS A 161 -0.46 -10.23 2.44
N LEU A 162 -0.39 -9.03 1.86
CA LEU A 162 0.77 -8.15 1.89
C LEU A 162 0.34 -6.74 2.25
N ILE A 163 1.05 -6.13 3.19
CA ILE A 163 0.91 -4.71 3.49
C ILE A 163 2.23 -4.04 3.11
N LEU A 164 2.15 -2.97 2.34
CA LEU A 164 3.27 -2.13 1.95
C LEU A 164 3.10 -0.76 2.60
N ALA A 165 4.14 -0.27 3.24
CA ALA A 165 4.14 1.04 3.87
C ALA A 165 5.34 1.85 3.35
N ASP A 166 5.08 2.99 2.73
CA ASP A 166 6.09 3.92 2.25
C ASP A 166 6.16 5.10 3.22
N GLU A 167 7.25 5.16 4.00
CA GLU A 167 7.50 6.17 5.04
C GLU A 167 6.28 6.47 5.93
N PRO A 168 5.66 5.44 6.58
CA PRO A 168 4.36 5.57 7.22
C PRO A 168 4.32 6.56 8.39
N THR A 169 5.46 6.98 8.90
CA THR A 169 5.57 7.95 9.99
C THR A 169 6.14 9.30 9.54
N GLY A 170 6.47 9.47 8.26
CA GLY A 170 7.18 10.63 7.74
C GLY A 170 6.44 11.96 7.91
N ASN A 171 5.11 11.93 7.97
CA ASN A 171 4.27 13.12 8.15
C ASN A 171 3.66 13.23 9.57
N LEU A 172 4.15 12.43 10.52
CA LEU A 172 3.70 12.47 11.90
C LEU A 172 4.68 13.27 12.76
N ASP A 173 4.15 13.99 13.76
CA ASP A 173 4.97 14.53 14.83
C ASP A 173 5.56 13.40 15.69
N SER A 174 6.61 13.71 16.47
CA SER A 174 7.36 12.72 17.25
C SER A 174 6.55 11.95 18.29
N LYS A 175 5.38 12.48 18.70
CA LYS A 175 4.48 11.80 19.64
C LYS A 175 3.59 10.78 18.95
N ASN A 176 3.05 11.13 17.78
CA ASN A 176 2.15 10.26 17.01
C ASN A 176 2.90 9.19 16.18
N GLY A 177 4.20 9.35 15.95
CA GLY A 177 5.02 8.38 15.24
C GLY A 177 5.47 7.19 16.10
N ALA A 178 5.31 7.26 17.44
CA ALA A 178 5.72 6.23 18.39
C ALA A 178 4.54 5.31 18.85
N GLU A 179 3.28 5.67 18.56
CA GLU A 179 2.08 4.84 18.78
C GLU A 179 1.83 3.90 17.58
#